data_fee9fdaf0575f5709de30fb99490eacc
#
_entry.id   fee9fdaf0575f5709de30fb99490eacc
#
_cell.length_a   1.000
_cell.length_b   1.000
_cell.length_c   1.000
_cell.angle_alpha   90.00
_cell.angle_beta   90.00
_cell.angle_gamma   90.00
#
_symmetry.space_group_name_H-M   'P 1'
#
loop_
_entity.id
_entity.type
_entity.pdbx_description
1 polymer ?
#
loop_
_entity_poly.entity_id
_entity_poly.type
_entity_poly.pdbx_seq_one_letter_code
_entity_poly.pdbx_strand_id
1 'polypeptide(L)' 'MTKEQFTTTYYPLAKKAGDRFGMNPEIILAQAAIESGWGSS' A
#
# COMPACT_ATOMS: atom_id res chain seq x y z
N MET A 1 12.83 -2.49 -3.18
CA MET A 1 12.25 -1.12 -3.28
C MET A 1 12.55 -0.32 -2.03
N THR A 2 12.74 0.98 -2.18
CA THR A 2 12.74 1.85 -1.02
C THR A 2 11.29 2.03 -0.54
N LYS A 3 11.15 2.53 0.69
CA LYS A 3 9.81 2.82 1.22
C LYS A 3 9.09 3.86 0.38
N GLU A 4 9.82 4.85 -0.13
CA GLU A 4 9.23 5.86 -1.01
C GLU A 4 8.76 5.26 -2.32
N GLN A 5 9.57 4.39 -2.93
CA GLN A 5 9.19 3.72 -4.16
C GLN A 5 7.97 2.85 -3.96
N PHE A 6 7.93 2.10 -2.88
CA PHE A 6 6.79 1.26 -2.56
C PHE A 6 5.52 2.11 -2.41
N THR A 7 5.60 3.16 -1.64
CA THR A 7 4.46 4.04 -1.39
C THR A 7 3.96 4.68 -2.69
N THR A 8 4.86 5.23 -3.49
CA THR A 8 4.51 5.87 -4.75
C THR A 8 3.86 4.88 -5.72
N THR A 9 4.40 3.66 -5.77
CA THR A 9 3.92 2.64 -6.69
C THR A 9 2.55 2.10 -6.29
N TYR A 10 2.35 1.82 -5.00
CA TYR A 10 1.18 1.09 -4.55
C TYR A 10 0.08 1.96 -3.94
N TYR A 11 0.34 3.23 -3.64
CA TYR A 11 -0.71 4.10 -3.10
C TYR A 11 -1.92 4.20 -4.02
N PRO A 12 -1.78 4.36 -5.34
CA PRO A 12 -2.95 4.42 -6.23
C PRO A 12 -3.79 3.15 -6.16
N LEU A 13 -3.15 1.98 -6.00
CA LEU A 13 -3.86 0.72 -5.86
C LEU A 13 -4.57 0.63 -4.52
N ALA A 14 -3.91 1.06 -3.45
CA ALA A 14 -4.51 1.11 -2.12
C ALA A 14 -5.70 2.07 -2.10
N LYS A 15 -5.60 3.18 -2.80
CA LYS A 15 -6.68 4.16 -2.91
C LYS A 15 -7.90 3.55 -3.59
N LYS A 16 -7.70 2.82 -4.67
CA LYS A 16 -8.79 2.12 -5.36
C LYS A 16 -9.46 1.10 -4.44
N ALA A 17 -8.66 0.29 -3.76
CA ALA A 17 -9.19 -0.70 -2.84
C ALA A 17 -9.93 -0.04 -1.68
N GLY A 18 -9.37 1.03 -1.13
CA GLY A 18 -9.99 1.76 -0.05
C GLY A 18 -11.34 2.34 -0.44
N ASP A 19 -11.42 2.94 -1.62
CA ASP A 19 -12.67 3.50 -2.12
C ASP A 19 -13.71 2.40 -2.33
N ARG A 20 -13.27 1.24 -2.82
CA ARG A 20 -14.18 0.12 -3.10
C ARG A 20 -14.74 -0.49 -1.82
N PHE A 21 -13.94 -0.63 -0.79
CA PHE A 21 -14.32 -1.33 0.44
C PHE A 21 -14.60 -0.40 1.61
N GLY A 22 -14.57 0.91 1.39
CA GLY A 22 -14.80 1.88 2.46
C GLY A 22 -13.71 1.90 3.52
N MET A 23 -12.48 1.61 3.12
CA MET A 23 -11.33 1.55 4.03
C MET A 23 -10.36 2.70 3.77
N ASN A 24 -9.63 3.09 4.81
CA ASN A 24 -8.58 4.09 4.67
C ASN A 24 -7.42 3.48 3.85
N PRO A 25 -7.04 4.08 2.72
CA PRO A 25 -5.98 3.54 1.88
C PRO A 25 -4.63 3.46 2.59
N GLU A 26 -4.37 4.35 3.56
CA GLU A 26 -3.12 4.31 4.30
C GLU A 26 -3.00 3.02 5.13
N ILE A 27 -4.11 2.54 5.67
CA ILE A 27 -4.13 1.29 6.42
C ILE A 27 -3.85 0.12 5.49
N ILE A 28 -4.48 0.10 4.33
CA ILE A 28 -4.26 -0.94 3.33
C ILE A 28 -2.79 -0.95 2.90
N LEU A 29 -2.25 0.21 2.64
CA LEU A 29 -0.85 0.35 2.21
C LEU A 29 0.11 -0.11 3.29
N ALA A 30 -0.16 0.26 4.55
CA ALA A 30 0.68 -0.14 5.68
C ALA A 30 0.73 -1.65 5.85
N GLN A 31 -0.41 -2.30 5.74
CA GLN A 31 -0.46 -3.76 5.84
C GLN A 31 0.30 -4.42 4.70
N ALA A 32 0.12 -3.92 3.48
CA ALA A 32 0.83 -4.45 2.32
C ALA A 32 2.35 -4.27 2.49
N ALA A 33 2.78 -3.13 3.02
CA ALA A 33 4.19 -2.87 3.25
C ALA A 33 4.78 -3.86 4.25
N ILE A 34 4.09 -4.08 5.36
CA ILE A 34 4.58 -4.98 6.41
C ILE A 34 4.65 -6.42 5.90
N GLU A 35 3.59 -6.87 5.23
CA GLU A 35 3.49 -8.26 4.77
C GLU A 35 4.46 -8.58 3.65
N SER A 36 4.79 -7.60 2.82
CA SER A 36 5.70 -7.79 1.69
C SER A 36 7.14 -7.37 1.97
N GLY A 37 7.42 -6.88 3.18
CA GLY A 37 8.73 -6.32 3.50
C GLY A 37 9.07 -5.15 2.58
N TRP A 38 8.09 -4.29 2.33
CA TRP A 38 8.22 -3.13 1.43
C TRP A 38 8.62 -3.56 0.01
N GLY A 39 8.13 -4.73 -0.40
CA GLY A 39 8.36 -5.24 -1.73
C GLY A 39 9.71 -5.92 -1.94
N SER A 40 10.42 -6.22 -0.87
CA SER A 40 11.78 -6.80 -0.98
C SER A 40 11.85 -8.25 -0.49
N SER A 41 10.75 -8.93 -0.45
CA SER A 41 10.73 -10.34 -0.04
C SER A 41 11.42 -11.24 -1.06
#